data_1650e8a5120b7f8b8af538ba1d8e14e3
#
_entry.id   1650e8a5120b7f8b8af538ba1d8e14e3
#
_cell.length_a   1.000
_cell.length_b   1.000
_cell.length_c   1.000
_cell.angle_alpha   90.00
_cell.angle_beta   90.00
_cell.angle_gamma   90.00
#
_symmetry.space_group_name_H-M   'P 1'
#
loop_
_entity.id
_entity.type
_entity.pdbx_description
1 polymer ?
#
loop_
_entity_poly.entity_id
_entity_poly.type
_entity_poly.pdbx_seq_one_letter_code
_entity_poly.pdbx_strand_id
1 'polypeptide(L)'
;GDVYKRQWLNYSVYLCNTFAPGVLMLLIFMVTVYSIGVEIKDRTAREWLRMGNNSIWISLAGKLLPHTAIFFLMGILYNVYLYGFLHFPCNSGILPMLLATLCLVLASQGMGILMIGTLPTLRLGLSFASLWGVLSFSMCGLSFPAMGMHPVLQALANLFPLRHYFLIYVDQALNGYPMIYSWVNYVALLIFMMLPFLIACLLYTSPRPR
;
A
#
# COMPACT_ATOMS: atom_id res chain seq x y z
N GLY A 1 -38.90 -2.16 -4.27
CA GLY A 1 -37.90 -2.21 -5.36
C GLY A 1 -36.74 -1.25 -5.21
N ASP A 2 -36.99 0.02 -4.86
CA ASP A 2 -35.92 1.04 -4.82
C ASP A 2 -34.98 0.92 -3.64
N VAL A 3 -35.46 0.41 -2.50
CA VAL A 3 -34.62 0.19 -1.30
C VAL A 3 -33.58 -0.89 -1.56
N TYR A 4 -33.97 -1.98 -2.24
CA TYR A 4 -33.06 -3.05 -2.63
C TYR A 4 -31.99 -2.56 -3.62
N LYS A 5 -32.37 -1.78 -4.63
CA LYS A 5 -31.42 -1.21 -5.59
C LYS A 5 -30.42 -0.29 -4.93
N ARG A 6 -30.81 0.53 -3.94
CA ARG A 6 -29.91 1.39 -3.17
C ARG A 6 -28.96 0.60 -2.31
N GLN A 7 -29.41 -0.49 -1.69
CA GLN A 7 -28.53 -1.35 -0.88
C GLN A 7 -27.46 -2.05 -1.75
N TRP A 8 -27.84 -2.56 -2.91
CA TRP A 8 -26.93 -3.18 -3.85
C TRP A 8 -25.89 -2.19 -4.39
N LEU A 9 -26.31 -0.97 -4.74
CA LEU A 9 -25.40 0.09 -5.18
C LEU A 9 -24.41 0.48 -4.08
N ASN A 10 -24.85 0.65 -2.87
CA ASN A 10 -23.98 0.99 -1.74
C ASN A 10 -22.97 -0.12 -1.45
N TYR A 11 -23.40 -1.38 -1.53
CA TYR A 11 -22.50 -2.52 -1.33
C TYR A 11 -21.45 -2.62 -2.44
N SER A 12 -21.85 -2.47 -3.70
CA SER A 12 -20.95 -2.50 -4.85
C SER A 12 -19.92 -1.38 -4.79
N VAL A 13 -20.34 -0.16 -4.47
CA VAL A 13 -19.46 1.00 -4.29
C VAL A 13 -18.44 0.71 -3.20
N TYR A 14 -18.89 0.23 -2.06
CA TYR A 14 -18.06 -0.07 -0.90
C TYR A 14 -17.04 -1.16 -1.20
N LEU A 15 -17.49 -2.26 -1.81
CA LEU A 15 -16.65 -3.40 -2.17
C LEU A 15 -15.60 -3.03 -3.21
N CYS A 16 -15.97 -2.38 -4.30
CA CYS A 16 -15.05 -2.01 -5.37
C CYS A 16 -13.98 -1.03 -4.89
N ASN A 17 -14.34 -0.07 -4.04
CA ASN A 17 -13.40 0.93 -3.53
C ASN A 17 -12.47 0.41 -2.42
N THR A 18 -12.70 -0.78 -1.92
CA THR A 18 -11.86 -1.38 -0.87
C THR A 18 -11.15 -2.62 -1.37
N PHE A 19 -11.86 -3.49 -2.05
CA PHE A 19 -11.31 -4.76 -2.52
C PHE A 19 -10.26 -4.57 -3.62
N ALA A 20 -10.54 -3.76 -4.62
CA ALA A 20 -9.61 -3.58 -5.73
C ALA A 20 -8.32 -2.83 -5.34
N PRO A 21 -8.35 -1.76 -4.52
CA PRO A 21 -7.11 -1.22 -3.94
C PRO A 21 -6.34 -2.22 -3.11
N GLY A 22 -7.01 -3.10 -2.38
CA GLY A 22 -6.38 -4.16 -1.61
C GLY A 22 -5.68 -5.20 -2.48
N VAL A 23 -6.28 -5.60 -3.59
CA VAL A 23 -5.64 -6.48 -4.59
C VAL A 23 -4.43 -5.80 -5.21
N LEU A 24 -4.54 -4.52 -5.57
CA LEU A 24 -3.42 -3.74 -6.09
C LEU A 24 -2.26 -3.70 -5.09
N MET A 25 -2.56 -3.43 -3.81
CA MET A 25 -1.57 -3.44 -2.74
C MET A 25 -0.88 -4.80 -2.60
N LEU A 26 -1.65 -5.90 -2.64
CA LEU A 26 -1.11 -7.26 -2.57
C LEU A 26 -0.17 -7.53 -3.74
N LEU A 27 -0.57 -7.17 -4.96
CA LEU A 27 0.28 -7.32 -6.14
C LEU A 27 1.57 -6.52 -6.03
N ILE A 28 1.50 -5.29 -5.49
CA ILE A 28 2.69 -4.46 -5.27
C ILE A 28 3.63 -5.11 -4.26
N PHE A 29 3.11 -5.66 -3.16
CA PHE A 29 3.91 -6.40 -2.19
C PHE A 29 4.64 -7.57 -2.85
N MET A 30 3.91 -8.39 -3.59
CA MET A 30 4.46 -9.57 -4.25
C MET A 30 5.52 -9.21 -5.30
N VAL A 31 5.24 -8.24 -6.16
CA VAL A 31 6.16 -7.80 -7.22
C VAL A 31 7.41 -7.17 -6.63
N THR A 32 7.29 -6.33 -5.61
CA THR A 32 8.43 -5.68 -4.95
C THR A 32 9.33 -6.71 -4.27
N VAL A 33 8.74 -7.61 -3.50
CA VAL A 33 9.47 -8.69 -2.82
C VAL A 33 10.16 -9.60 -3.84
N TYR A 34 9.47 -9.98 -4.90
CA TYR A 34 10.02 -10.82 -5.96
C TYR A 34 11.18 -10.15 -6.68
N SER A 35 11.02 -8.89 -7.08
CA SER A 35 12.04 -8.14 -7.82
C SER A 35 13.35 -8.03 -7.05
N ILE A 36 13.28 -7.80 -5.76
CA ILE A 36 14.47 -7.70 -4.90
C ILE A 36 14.95 -9.09 -4.49
N GLY A 37 14.05 -9.98 -4.16
CA GLY A 37 14.35 -11.32 -3.71
C GLY A 37 15.05 -12.20 -4.75
N VAL A 38 14.76 -12.01 -6.03
CA VAL A 38 15.43 -12.71 -7.13
C VAL A 38 16.91 -12.36 -7.16
N GLU A 39 17.28 -11.11 -6.95
CA GLU A 39 18.69 -10.69 -6.90
C GLU A 39 19.44 -11.36 -5.73
N ILE A 40 18.77 -11.58 -4.62
CA ILE A 40 19.34 -12.30 -3.47
C ILE A 40 19.46 -13.80 -3.78
N LYS A 41 18.42 -14.40 -4.36
CA LYS A 41 18.37 -15.82 -4.68
C LYS A 41 19.44 -16.22 -5.72
N ASP A 42 19.58 -15.44 -6.79
CA ASP A 42 20.48 -15.71 -7.89
C ASP A 42 21.91 -15.22 -7.62
N ARG A 43 22.14 -14.61 -6.44
CA ARG A 43 23.42 -14.03 -6.02
C ARG A 43 23.94 -12.91 -6.93
N THR A 44 23.04 -12.23 -7.61
CA THR A 44 23.34 -11.11 -8.53
C THR A 44 23.25 -9.74 -7.85
N ALA A 45 23.03 -9.71 -6.55
CA ALA A 45 22.86 -8.47 -5.78
C ALA A 45 24.07 -7.52 -5.91
N ARG A 46 25.29 -8.06 -5.99
CA ARG A 46 26.51 -7.24 -6.17
C ARG A 46 26.53 -6.57 -7.52
N GLU A 47 26.16 -7.28 -8.58
CA GLU A 47 26.09 -6.72 -9.93
C GLU A 47 25.01 -5.64 -10.01
N TRP A 48 23.87 -5.90 -9.43
CA TRP A 48 22.78 -4.93 -9.34
C TRP A 48 23.21 -3.66 -8.59
N LEU A 49 23.93 -3.78 -7.48
CA LEU A 49 24.48 -2.64 -6.74
C LEU A 49 25.52 -1.87 -7.58
N ARG A 50 26.38 -2.55 -8.34
CA ARG A 50 27.35 -1.90 -9.22
C ARG A 50 26.69 -1.06 -10.30
N MET A 51 25.58 -1.50 -10.88
CA MET A 51 24.80 -0.72 -11.84
C MET A 51 24.26 0.58 -11.25
N GLY A 52 23.98 0.59 -9.94
CA GLY A 52 23.54 1.77 -9.19
C GLY A 52 24.70 2.54 -8.53
N ASN A 53 25.91 2.47 -9.05
CA ASN A 53 27.07 3.15 -8.50
C ASN A 53 27.39 2.76 -7.05
N ASN A 54 27.17 1.51 -6.67
CA ASN A 54 27.29 0.95 -5.33
C ASN A 54 26.36 1.60 -4.28
N SER A 55 25.35 2.33 -4.72
CA SER A 55 24.33 2.89 -3.82
C SER A 55 23.08 2.04 -3.88
N ILE A 56 22.66 1.55 -2.71
CA ILE A 56 21.41 0.77 -2.57
C ILE A 56 20.18 1.60 -2.96
N TRP A 57 20.20 2.89 -2.66
CA TRP A 57 19.08 3.79 -2.95
C TRP A 57 18.90 4.02 -4.44
N ILE A 58 19.99 4.25 -5.18
CA ILE A 58 19.94 4.39 -6.63
C ILE A 58 19.50 3.09 -7.27
N SER A 59 20.01 1.97 -6.82
CA SER A 59 19.66 0.64 -7.33
C SER A 59 18.18 0.31 -7.09
N LEU A 60 17.67 0.59 -5.90
CA LEU A 60 16.25 0.43 -5.57
C LEU A 60 15.36 1.36 -6.40
N ALA A 61 15.73 2.63 -6.51
CA ALA A 61 14.97 3.59 -7.30
C ALA A 61 14.91 3.17 -8.78
N GLY A 62 16.03 2.78 -9.37
CA GLY A 62 16.07 2.33 -10.75
C GLY A 62 15.24 1.07 -11.00
N LYS A 63 15.15 0.18 -10.03
CA LYS A 63 14.36 -1.05 -10.12
C LYS A 63 12.86 -0.83 -9.89
N LEU A 64 12.51 0.03 -8.95
CA LEU A 64 11.13 0.22 -8.51
C LEU A 64 10.39 1.35 -9.22
N LEU A 65 11.08 2.35 -9.77
CA LEU A 65 10.40 3.45 -10.48
C LEU A 65 9.54 2.97 -11.66
N PRO A 66 9.98 2.05 -12.53
CA PRO A 66 9.09 1.50 -13.56
C PRO A 66 7.86 0.82 -13.00
N HIS A 67 8.01 0.07 -11.92
CA HIS A 67 6.89 -0.58 -11.24
C HIS A 67 5.93 0.46 -10.64
N THR A 68 6.45 1.50 -10.03
CA THR A 68 5.65 2.63 -9.50
C THR A 68 4.81 3.26 -10.61
N ALA A 69 5.42 3.54 -11.76
CA ALA A 69 4.73 4.12 -12.90
C ALA A 69 3.60 3.22 -13.41
N ILE A 70 3.85 1.92 -13.53
CA ILE A 70 2.86 0.95 -14.00
C ILE A 70 1.71 0.82 -12.99
N PHE A 71 2.00 0.65 -11.72
CA PHE A 71 0.97 0.49 -10.69
C PHE A 71 0.16 1.77 -10.49
N PHE A 72 0.81 2.93 -10.56
CA PHE A 72 0.10 4.20 -10.49
C PHE A 72 -0.81 4.40 -11.71
N LEU A 73 -0.36 4.04 -12.89
CA LEU A 73 -1.19 4.07 -14.11
C LEU A 73 -2.40 3.14 -13.97
N MET A 74 -2.22 1.94 -13.46
CA MET A 74 -3.32 1.02 -13.17
C MET A 74 -4.32 1.64 -12.17
N GLY A 75 -3.82 2.29 -11.14
CA GLY A 75 -4.63 2.99 -10.15
C GLY A 75 -5.40 4.17 -10.74
N ILE A 76 -4.77 4.95 -11.61
CA ILE A 76 -5.43 6.05 -12.34
C ILE A 76 -6.57 5.51 -13.21
N LEU A 77 -6.31 4.50 -14.01
CA LEU A 77 -7.31 3.89 -14.88
C LEU A 77 -8.48 3.34 -14.07
N TYR A 78 -8.21 2.72 -12.96
CA TYR A 78 -9.23 2.20 -12.06
C TYR A 78 -10.09 3.32 -11.46
N ASN A 79 -9.48 4.39 -10.97
CA ASN A 79 -10.21 5.54 -10.43
C ASN A 79 -11.04 6.25 -11.49
N VAL A 80 -10.51 6.43 -12.69
CA VAL A 80 -11.26 7.01 -13.82
C VAL A 80 -12.45 6.13 -14.17
N TYR A 81 -12.26 4.82 -14.20
CA TYR A 81 -13.35 3.89 -14.47
C TYR A 81 -14.46 3.98 -13.40
N LEU A 82 -14.09 3.96 -12.11
CA LEU A 82 -15.07 4.02 -11.03
C LEU A 82 -15.84 5.34 -11.00
N TYR A 83 -15.13 6.45 -11.04
CA TYR A 83 -15.73 7.77 -10.80
C TYR A 83 -16.23 8.42 -12.08
N GLY A 84 -15.55 8.19 -13.20
CA GLY A 84 -15.92 8.76 -14.48
C GLY A 84 -16.93 7.91 -15.24
N PHE A 85 -16.77 6.60 -15.26
CA PHE A 85 -17.57 5.69 -16.08
C PHE A 85 -18.77 5.10 -15.32
N LEU A 86 -18.54 4.58 -14.11
CA LEU A 86 -19.60 4.04 -13.26
C LEU A 86 -20.33 5.10 -12.44
N HIS A 87 -19.86 6.34 -12.45
CA HIS A 87 -20.45 7.46 -11.71
C HIS A 87 -20.63 7.19 -10.20
N PHE A 88 -19.66 6.52 -9.61
CA PHE A 88 -19.66 6.35 -8.16
C PHE A 88 -19.47 7.69 -7.44
N PRO A 89 -20.02 7.85 -6.24
CA PRO A 89 -19.93 9.11 -5.52
C PRO A 89 -18.46 9.45 -5.18
N CYS A 90 -18.05 10.65 -5.58
CA CYS A 90 -16.73 11.21 -5.27
C CYS A 90 -16.88 12.71 -4.99
N ASN A 91 -17.27 13.03 -3.75
CA ASN A 91 -17.60 14.39 -3.36
C ASN A 91 -16.38 15.32 -3.32
N SER A 92 -15.17 14.76 -3.17
CA SER A 92 -13.92 15.52 -3.15
C SER A 92 -13.34 15.82 -4.52
N GLY A 93 -13.88 15.21 -5.58
CA GLY A 93 -13.26 15.19 -6.90
C GLY A 93 -12.22 14.06 -7.04
N ILE A 94 -11.74 13.86 -8.27
CA ILE A 94 -10.85 12.74 -8.59
C ILE A 94 -9.39 12.97 -8.12
N LEU A 95 -8.92 14.22 -8.12
CA LEU A 95 -7.52 14.53 -7.81
C LEU A 95 -7.07 14.08 -6.40
N PRO A 96 -7.83 14.32 -5.33
CA PRO A 96 -7.48 13.80 -4.01
C PRO A 96 -7.40 12.28 -3.97
N MET A 97 -8.26 11.59 -4.71
CA MET A 97 -8.24 10.12 -4.77
C MET A 97 -7.05 9.60 -5.57
N LEU A 98 -6.61 10.30 -6.62
CA LEU A 98 -5.39 9.97 -7.34
C LEU A 98 -4.15 10.14 -6.45
N LEU A 99 -4.11 11.20 -5.65
CA LEU A 99 -3.03 11.41 -4.67
C LEU A 99 -3.01 10.30 -3.63
N ALA A 100 -4.16 9.91 -3.09
CA ALA A 100 -4.28 8.81 -2.15
C ALA A 100 -3.81 7.48 -2.77
N THR A 101 -4.14 7.23 -4.03
CA THR A 101 -3.68 6.04 -4.77
C THR A 101 -2.16 6.04 -4.93
N LEU A 102 -1.56 7.17 -5.28
CA LEU A 102 -0.09 7.30 -5.35
C LEU A 102 0.55 7.01 -4.00
N CYS A 103 0.02 7.57 -2.93
CA CYS A 103 0.51 7.33 -1.58
C CYS A 103 0.39 5.84 -1.20
N LEU A 104 -0.69 5.18 -1.57
CA LEU A 104 -0.87 3.74 -1.35
C LEU A 104 0.17 2.91 -2.11
N VAL A 105 0.43 3.24 -3.37
CA VAL A 105 1.44 2.55 -4.19
C VAL A 105 2.82 2.68 -3.56
N LEU A 106 3.21 3.89 -3.17
CA LEU A 106 4.51 4.13 -2.54
C LEU A 106 4.62 3.46 -1.17
N ALA A 107 3.59 3.52 -0.36
CA ALA A 107 3.54 2.85 0.94
C ALA A 107 3.65 1.33 0.81
N SER A 108 2.98 0.75 -0.17
CA SER A 108 3.01 -0.69 -0.45
C SER A 108 4.40 -1.15 -0.91
N GLN A 109 5.06 -0.36 -1.75
CA GLN A 109 6.45 -0.64 -2.15
C GLN A 109 7.41 -0.54 -0.97
N GLY A 110 7.24 0.46 -0.10
CA GLY A 110 8.03 0.59 1.13
C GLY A 110 7.88 -0.62 2.05
N MET A 111 6.65 -1.10 2.24
CA MET A 111 6.39 -2.32 3.00
C MET A 111 7.01 -3.55 2.34
N GLY A 112 6.95 -3.67 1.02
CA GLY A 112 7.57 -4.77 0.28
C GLY A 112 9.09 -4.80 0.46
N ILE A 113 9.75 -3.66 0.40
CA ILE A 113 11.19 -3.53 0.67
C ILE A 113 11.50 -3.97 2.10
N LEU A 114 10.69 -3.54 3.06
CA LEU A 114 10.85 -3.92 4.46
C LEU A 114 10.72 -5.43 4.66
N MET A 115 9.74 -6.06 4.02
CA MET A 115 9.51 -7.50 4.11
C MET A 115 10.71 -8.30 3.62
N ILE A 116 11.24 -7.97 2.45
CA ILE A 116 12.41 -8.70 1.90
C ILE A 116 13.70 -8.35 2.64
N GLY A 117 13.80 -7.15 3.19
CA GLY A 117 14.94 -6.74 3.99
C GLY A 117 15.04 -7.46 5.34
N THR A 118 13.91 -7.74 5.96
CA THR A 118 13.83 -8.47 7.25
C THR A 118 13.86 -9.98 7.07
N LEU A 119 13.31 -10.48 5.96
CA LEU A 119 13.28 -11.90 5.61
C LEU A 119 14.00 -12.10 4.27
N PRO A 120 15.33 -12.15 4.25
CA PRO A 120 16.14 -12.07 3.03
C PRO A 120 16.13 -13.37 2.20
N THR A 121 15.06 -14.10 2.24
CA THR A 121 14.82 -15.31 1.42
C THR A 121 13.59 -15.07 0.56
N LEU A 122 13.68 -15.31 -0.74
CA LEU A 122 12.56 -15.08 -1.66
C LEU A 122 11.29 -15.82 -1.21
N ARG A 123 11.43 -17.06 -0.78
CA ARG A 123 10.31 -17.89 -0.31
C ARG A 123 9.62 -17.29 0.92
N LEU A 124 10.39 -16.93 1.93
CA LEU A 124 9.85 -16.36 3.17
C LEU A 124 9.26 -14.97 2.93
N GLY A 125 9.93 -14.13 2.12
CA GLY A 125 9.44 -12.81 1.76
C GLY A 125 8.10 -12.87 1.04
N LEU A 126 7.96 -13.74 0.04
CA LEU A 126 6.69 -13.93 -0.68
C LEU A 126 5.58 -14.47 0.21
N SER A 127 5.88 -15.44 1.07
CA SER A 127 4.91 -15.98 2.02
C SER A 127 4.41 -14.93 3.00
N PHE A 128 5.31 -14.13 3.53
CA PHE A 128 4.95 -13.03 4.45
C PHE A 128 4.16 -11.94 3.74
N ALA A 129 4.55 -11.57 2.52
CA ALA A 129 3.82 -10.59 1.71
C ALA A 129 2.39 -11.03 1.42
N SER A 130 2.19 -12.29 1.06
CA SER A 130 0.87 -12.88 0.84
C SER A 130 0.01 -12.84 2.10
N LEU A 131 0.57 -13.25 3.23
CA LEU A 131 -0.12 -13.27 4.51
C LEU A 131 -0.53 -11.86 4.94
N TRP A 132 0.40 -10.91 4.87
CA TRP A 132 0.15 -9.53 5.26
C TRP A 132 -0.90 -8.87 4.36
N GLY A 133 -0.83 -9.11 3.05
CA GLY A 133 -1.81 -8.61 2.10
C GLY A 133 -3.22 -9.15 2.37
N VAL A 134 -3.34 -10.45 2.64
CA VAL A 134 -4.64 -11.07 2.96
C VAL A 134 -5.19 -10.56 4.29
N LEU A 135 -4.36 -10.44 5.32
CA LEU A 135 -4.78 -9.88 6.61
C LEU A 135 -5.24 -8.44 6.51
N SER A 136 -4.69 -7.68 5.56
CA SER A 136 -5.09 -6.28 5.33
C SER A 136 -6.57 -6.14 5.00
N PHE A 137 -7.15 -7.09 4.28
CA PHE A 137 -8.60 -7.07 3.96
C PHE A 137 -9.47 -7.18 5.21
N SER A 138 -9.05 -7.96 6.19
CA SER A 138 -9.79 -8.12 7.44
C SER A 138 -9.60 -6.92 8.37
N MET A 139 -8.43 -6.29 8.33
CA MET A 139 -8.03 -5.23 9.26
C MET A 139 -8.34 -3.82 8.75
N CYS A 140 -8.72 -3.65 7.49
CA CYS A 140 -8.98 -2.32 6.93
C CYS A 140 -10.29 -1.67 7.42
N GLY A 141 -11.16 -2.43 8.07
CA GLY A 141 -12.45 -1.96 8.56
C GLY A 141 -13.62 -2.26 7.63
N LEU A 142 -13.37 -2.97 6.50
CA LEU A 142 -14.41 -3.36 5.55
C LEU A 142 -15.33 -4.44 6.12
N SER A 143 -14.73 -5.50 6.66
CA SER A 143 -15.46 -6.67 7.17
C SER A 143 -15.90 -6.49 8.62
N PHE A 144 -15.16 -5.71 9.39
CA PHE A 144 -15.42 -5.50 10.81
C PHE A 144 -15.14 -4.05 11.20
N PRO A 145 -16.09 -3.34 11.83
CA PRO A 145 -15.85 -1.99 12.31
C PRO A 145 -14.72 -1.96 13.34
N ALA A 146 -13.80 -1.01 13.19
CA ALA A 146 -12.68 -0.86 14.13
C ALA A 146 -13.14 -0.66 15.59
N MET A 147 -14.28 -0.01 15.79
CA MET A 147 -14.86 0.21 17.13
C MET A 147 -15.31 -1.09 17.81
N GLY A 148 -15.64 -2.13 17.03
CA GLY A 148 -16.02 -3.45 17.56
C GLY A 148 -14.85 -4.37 17.82
N MET A 149 -13.62 -3.98 17.49
CA MET A 149 -12.43 -4.77 17.70
C MET A 149 -11.87 -4.57 19.11
N HIS A 150 -11.16 -5.60 19.60
CA HIS A 150 -10.36 -5.47 20.80
C HIS A 150 -9.31 -4.34 20.64
N PRO A 151 -9.00 -3.55 21.68
CA PRO A 151 -8.03 -2.44 21.56
C PRO A 151 -6.67 -2.83 20.96
N VAL A 152 -6.17 -4.03 21.23
CA VAL A 152 -4.94 -4.55 20.64
C VAL A 152 -5.07 -4.73 19.14
N LEU A 153 -6.20 -5.25 18.66
CA LEU A 153 -6.47 -5.40 17.22
C LEU A 153 -6.63 -4.04 16.53
N GLN A 154 -7.22 -3.06 17.19
CA GLN A 154 -7.30 -1.68 16.67
C GLN A 154 -5.91 -1.08 16.47
N ALA A 155 -5.01 -1.27 17.41
CA ALA A 155 -3.63 -0.82 17.30
C ALA A 155 -2.89 -1.54 16.16
N LEU A 156 -3.05 -2.86 16.05
CA LEU A 156 -2.45 -3.65 14.96
C LEU A 156 -2.99 -3.26 13.59
N ALA A 157 -4.26 -2.88 13.49
CA ALA A 157 -4.87 -2.46 12.23
C ALA A 157 -4.17 -1.25 11.61
N ASN A 158 -3.54 -0.39 12.40
CA ASN A 158 -2.78 0.75 11.91
C ASN A 158 -1.48 0.38 11.18
N LEU A 159 -1.03 -0.87 11.29
CA LEU A 159 0.14 -1.39 10.58
C LEU A 159 -0.17 -1.80 9.13
N PHE A 160 -1.41 -1.68 8.68
CA PHE A 160 -1.82 -2.04 7.33
C PHE A 160 -2.06 -0.77 6.50
N PRO A 161 -1.33 -0.56 5.40
CA PRO A 161 -1.52 0.62 4.54
C PRO A 161 -2.94 0.74 3.97
N LEU A 162 -3.58 -0.39 3.69
CA LEU A 162 -4.94 -0.41 3.13
C LEU A 162 -5.96 0.28 4.03
N ARG A 163 -5.83 0.13 5.35
CA ARG A 163 -6.70 0.81 6.31
C ARG A 163 -6.64 2.32 6.17
N HIS A 164 -5.44 2.89 6.03
CA HIS A 164 -5.26 4.33 5.89
C HIS A 164 -5.82 4.83 4.56
N TYR A 165 -5.65 4.07 3.49
CA TYR A 165 -6.28 4.37 2.21
C TYR A 165 -7.81 4.34 2.32
N PHE A 166 -8.37 3.33 2.96
CA PHE A 166 -9.80 3.19 3.17
C PHE A 166 -10.38 4.37 3.98
N LEU A 167 -9.69 4.81 5.02
CA LEU A 167 -10.10 5.97 5.81
C LEU A 167 -10.06 7.26 4.99
N ILE A 168 -9.05 7.45 4.15
CA ILE A 168 -8.99 8.58 3.22
C ILE A 168 -10.17 8.52 2.24
N TYR A 169 -10.46 7.37 1.69
CA TYR A 169 -11.59 7.17 0.80
C TYR A 169 -12.91 7.55 1.46
N VAL A 170 -13.16 7.09 2.68
CA VAL A 170 -14.38 7.41 3.43
C VAL A 170 -14.49 8.91 3.68
N ASP A 171 -13.41 9.53 4.13
CA ASP A 171 -13.43 10.96 4.47
C ASP A 171 -13.61 11.85 3.25
N GLN A 172 -12.91 11.55 2.16
CA GLN A 172 -12.88 12.43 0.98
C GLN A 172 -13.94 12.06 -0.04
N ALA A 173 -13.97 10.83 -0.51
CA ALA A 173 -14.87 10.45 -1.58
C ALA A 173 -16.33 10.33 -1.12
N LEU A 174 -16.59 9.75 0.03
CA LEU A 174 -17.95 9.56 0.54
C LEU A 174 -18.48 10.78 1.28
N ASN A 175 -17.70 11.39 2.16
CA ASN A 175 -18.13 12.48 3.03
C ASN A 175 -17.78 13.87 2.48
N GLY A 176 -16.89 13.96 1.51
CA GLY A 176 -16.47 15.23 0.91
C GLY A 176 -15.71 16.16 1.87
N TYR A 177 -15.07 15.62 2.90
CA TYR A 177 -14.29 16.42 3.83
C TYR A 177 -13.02 16.98 3.17
N PRO A 178 -12.55 18.17 3.57
CA PRO A 178 -11.27 18.70 3.09
C PRO A 178 -10.10 17.76 3.42
N MET A 179 -9.06 17.79 2.59
CA MET A 179 -7.85 16.94 2.77
C MET A 179 -7.20 17.13 4.14
N ILE A 180 -7.34 18.29 4.74
CA ILE A 180 -6.75 18.59 6.05
C ILE A 180 -7.27 17.66 7.16
N TYR A 181 -8.48 17.14 7.04
CA TYR A 181 -9.04 16.19 8.02
C TYR A 181 -8.47 14.77 7.88
N SER A 182 -7.86 14.46 6.73
CA SER A 182 -7.24 13.17 6.46
C SER A 182 -5.72 13.19 6.56
N TRP A 183 -5.12 14.28 7.03
CA TRP A 183 -3.66 14.43 7.06
C TRP A 183 -2.96 13.31 7.84
N VAL A 184 -3.56 12.80 8.90
CA VAL A 184 -3.00 11.70 9.71
C VAL A 184 -2.83 10.45 8.86
N ASN A 185 -3.80 10.12 8.01
CA ASN A 185 -3.75 8.97 7.15
C ASN A 185 -2.72 9.12 6.03
N TYR A 186 -2.58 10.32 5.46
CA TYR A 186 -1.53 10.63 4.48
C TYR A 186 -0.13 10.52 5.12
N VAL A 187 0.04 11.06 6.31
CA VAL A 187 1.31 10.94 7.06
C VAL A 187 1.63 9.48 7.35
N ALA A 188 0.64 8.68 7.75
CA ALA A 188 0.83 7.25 7.97
C ALA A 188 1.31 6.52 6.70
N LEU A 189 0.71 6.80 5.54
CA LEU A 189 1.16 6.22 4.28
C LEU A 189 2.59 6.65 3.91
N LEU A 190 2.94 7.91 4.15
CA LEU A 190 4.31 8.40 3.93
C LEU A 190 5.30 7.74 4.90
N ILE A 191 4.92 7.47 6.13
CA ILE A 191 5.74 6.72 7.10
C ILE A 191 5.99 5.30 6.59
N PHE A 192 5.01 4.62 6.04
CA PHE A 192 5.22 3.30 5.44
C PHE A 192 6.22 3.34 4.29
N MET A 193 6.17 4.36 3.45
CA MET A 193 7.16 4.57 2.38
C MET A 193 8.57 4.75 2.95
N MET A 194 8.70 5.45 4.08
CA MET A 194 9.99 5.78 4.70
C MET A 194 10.52 4.71 5.66
N LEU A 195 9.74 3.68 5.99
CA LEU A 195 10.17 2.61 6.90
C LEU A 195 11.48 1.94 6.51
N PRO A 196 11.73 1.55 5.24
CA PRO A 196 13.00 0.96 4.86
C PRO A 196 14.19 1.89 5.10
N PHE A 197 14.01 3.18 4.89
CA PHE A 197 15.00 4.21 5.13
C PHE A 197 15.35 4.32 6.62
N LEU A 198 14.33 4.38 7.47
CA LEU A 198 14.50 4.46 8.93
C LEU A 198 15.21 3.22 9.47
N ILE A 199 14.85 2.04 9.00
CA ILE A 199 15.48 0.78 9.43
C ILE A 199 16.93 0.70 8.94
N ALA A 200 17.20 1.12 7.71
CA ALA A 200 18.58 1.19 7.21
C ALA A 200 19.44 2.13 8.05
N CYS A 201 18.94 3.29 8.41
CA CYS A 201 19.63 4.22 9.31
C CYS A 201 19.90 3.61 10.68
N LEU A 202 18.92 2.91 11.26
CA LEU A 202 19.09 2.23 12.55
C LEU A 202 20.13 1.11 12.50
N LEU A 203 20.17 0.34 11.42
CA LEU A 203 21.16 -0.72 11.21
C LEU A 203 22.57 -0.17 11.04
N TYR A 204 22.72 0.99 10.40
CA TYR A 204 24.02 1.65 10.26
C TYR A 204 24.54 2.25 11.58
N THR A 205 23.65 2.68 12.46
CA THR A 205 24.02 3.26 13.76
C THR A 205 24.19 2.23 14.86
N SER A 206 23.73 0.99 14.64
CA SER A 206 23.93 -0.12 15.58
C SER A 206 25.39 -0.59 15.55
N PRO A 207 26.10 -0.63 16.69
CA PRO A 207 27.45 -1.17 16.74
C PRO A 207 27.41 -2.66 16.36
N ARG A 208 28.14 -3.03 15.31
CA ARG A 208 28.30 -4.44 14.93
C ARG A 208 29.00 -5.17 16.07
N PRO A 209 28.47 -6.26 16.60
CA PRO A 209 29.24 -7.12 17.48
C PRO A 209 30.43 -7.64 16.68
N ARG A 210 31.62 -7.44 17.21
CA ARG A 210 32.89 -7.98 16.66
C ARG A 210 32.93 -9.48 16.82
#